data_2f9c2b873dffacf5278343549a14a4df
#
_entry.id   2f9c2b873dffacf5278343549a14a4df
#
_cell.length_a   1.000
_cell.length_b   1.000
_cell.length_c   1.000
_cell.angle_alpha   90.00
_cell.angle_beta   90.00
_cell.angle_gamma   90.00
#
_symmetry.space_group_name_H-M   'P 1'
#
loop_
_entity.id
_entity.type
_entity.pdbx_description
1 polymer ?
#
loop_
_entity_poly.entity_id
_entity_poly.type
_entity_poly.pdbx_seq_one_letter_code
_entity_poly.pdbx_strand_id
1 'polypeptide(L)'
;MKKIYIIGNGGSGKTTLALFLKNQLDLPHLELDDIYWDNNQKKAYNLKREEEERDVLLNHFLKEHKNAFVIDGVYEKEWIDPILKEVDKVIILMPNFLLSEWRCLKRDILKVFQKEKSGGFFSLYRLLKWNIKYRYKKLPLFIQKLDKEQINYQIIKSNTLKHIKQELNLS
;
A
#
# COMPACT_ATOMS: atom_id res chain seq x y z
N MET A 1 -4.52 0.92 -19.00
CA MET A 1 -4.48 0.96 -17.53
C MET A 1 -3.47 2.02 -17.13
N LYS A 2 -3.94 3.17 -16.67
CA LYS A 2 -3.09 4.31 -16.33
C LYS A 2 -3.26 4.79 -14.89
N LYS A 3 -4.41 4.51 -14.26
CA LYS A 3 -4.72 4.87 -12.88
C LYS A 3 -4.81 3.61 -12.03
N ILE A 4 -3.84 3.39 -11.16
CA ILE A 4 -3.66 2.12 -10.45
C ILE A 4 -3.60 2.37 -8.94
N TYR A 5 -4.38 1.60 -8.18
CA TYR A 5 -4.22 1.51 -6.74
C TYR A 5 -3.70 0.12 -6.34
N ILE A 6 -2.58 0.08 -5.62
CA ILE A 6 -1.94 -1.15 -5.15
C ILE A 6 -2.14 -1.28 -3.64
N ILE A 7 -2.82 -2.34 -3.21
CA ILE A 7 -3.10 -2.58 -1.81
C ILE A 7 -2.57 -3.95 -1.36
N GLY A 8 -2.18 -4.06 -0.10
CA GLY A 8 -1.68 -5.30 0.50
C GLY A 8 -1.10 -5.07 1.88
N ASN A 9 -0.89 -6.14 2.63
CA ASN A 9 -0.32 -6.06 3.97
C ASN A 9 1.16 -5.63 3.97
N GLY A 10 1.72 -5.40 5.16
CA GLY A 10 3.16 -5.18 5.31
C GLY A 10 3.96 -6.32 4.68
N GLY A 11 5.08 -6.00 4.03
CA GLY A 11 5.94 -7.00 3.37
C GLY A 11 5.39 -7.65 2.10
N SER A 12 4.20 -7.24 1.61
CA SER A 12 3.59 -7.80 0.39
C SER A 12 4.33 -7.41 -0.90
N GLY A 13 5.16 -6.37 -0.87
CA GLY A 13 5.88 -5.87 -2.05
C GLY A 13 5.15 -4.79 -2.85
N LYS A 14 4.06 -4.19 -2.32
CA LYS A 14 3.28 -3.15 -2.99
C LYS A 14 4.13 -1.95 -3.43
N THR A 15 4.95 -1.39 -2.54
CA THR A 15 5.81 -0.25 -2.88
C THR A 15 6.86 -0.62 -3.94
N THR A 16 7.40 -1.85 -3.91
CA THR A 16 8.30 -2.35 -4.95
C THR A 16 7.61 -2.41 -6.32
N LEU A 17 6.36 -2.89 -6.35
CA LEU A 17 5.56 -2.90 -7.57
C LEU A 17 5.19 -1.48 -8.02
N ALA A 18 4.80 -0.60 -7.09
CA ALA A 18 4.45 0.78 -7.40
C ALA A 18 5.63 1.53 -8.04
N LEU A 19 6.82 1.42 -7.44
CA LEU A 19 8.05 2.02 -7.98
C LEU A 19 8.45 1.42 -9.34
N PHE A 20 8.25 0.12 -9.53
CA PHE A 20 8.45 -0.49 -10.84
C PHE A 20 7.50 0.09 -11.89
N LEU A 21 6.19 0.19 -11.60
CA LEU A 21 5.22 0.76 -12.52
C LEU A 21 5.45 2.25 -12.78
N LYS A 22 5.80 3.01 -11.74
CA LYS A 22 6.24 4.40 -11.87
C LYS A 22 7.34 4.54 -12.93
N ASN A 23 8.40 3.76 -12.80
CA ASN A 23 9.56 3.87 -13.68
C ASN A 23 9.30 3.30 -15.09
N GLN A 24 8.52 2.22 -15.19
CA GLN A 24 8.24 1.57 -16.47
C GLN A 24 7.25 2.35 -17.34
N LEU A 25 6.28 3.01 -16.69
CA LEU A 25 5.18 3.69 -17.37
C LEU A 25 5.25 5.21 -17.23
N ASP A 26 6.30 5.73 -16.60
CA ASP A 26 6.48 7.16 -16.29
C ASP A 26 5.27 7.77 -15.58
N LEU A 27 4.79 7.09 -14.52
CA LEU A 27 3.60 7.49 -13.77
C LEU A 27 3.96 8.29 -12.52
N PRO A 28 3.20 9.35 -12.18
CA PRO A 28 3.22 9.91 -10.84
C PRO A 28 2.91 8.85 -9.79
N HIS A 29 3.65 8.86 -8.68
CA HIS A 29 3.51 7.89 -7.60
C HIS A 29 3.24 8.58 -6.27
N LEU A 30 2.28 8.03 -5.53
CA LEU A 30 1.95 8.44 -4.17
C LEU A 30 1.92 7.21 -3.25
N GLU A 31 2.74 7.24 -2.19
CA GLU A 31 2.61 6.32 -1.06
C GLU A 31 1.63 6.91 -0.05
N LEU A 32 0.53 6.22 0.26
CA LEU A 32 -0.50 6.74 1.18
C LEU A 32 0.01 6.92 2.61
N ASP A 33 1.08 6.24 2.98
CA ASP A 33 1.72 6.43 4.28
C ASP A 33 2.30 7.86 4.41
N ASP A 34 2.74 8.51 3.32
CA ASP A 34 3.24 9.88 3.32
C ASP A 34 2.14 10.93 3.60
N ILE A 35 0.90 10.62 3.20
CA ILE A 35 -0.25 11.45 3.53
C ILE A 35 -0.78 11.14 4.93
N TYR A 36 -0.84 9.86 5.30
CA TYR A 36 -1.48 9.43 6.54
C TYR A 36 -0.72 9.82 7.79
N TRP A 37 0.63 9.78 7.73
CA TRP A 37 1.49 10.09 8.85
C TRP A 37 2.13 11.47 8.70
N ASP A 38 2.22 12.22 9.81
CA ASP A 38 3.01 13.44 9.84
C ASP A 38 4.51 13.08 10.03
N ASN A 39 5.22 13.02 8.92
CA ASN A 39 6.65 12.68 8.90
C ASN A 39 7.57 13.84 9.31
N ASN A 40 7.04 15.05 9.54
CA ASN A 40 7.82 16.22 9.95
C ASN A 40 8.31 16.12 11.41
N GLN A 41 7.82 15.16 12.18
CA GLN A 41 8.21 14.98 13.57
C GLN A 41 9.32 13.93 13.73
N LYS A 42 10.14 14.08 14.79
CA LYS A 42 11.34 13.25 15.11
C LYS A 42 11.10 11.73 15.18
N LYS A 43 9.85 11.26 15.14
CA LYS A 43 9.49 9.84 15.14
C LYS A 43 8.50 9.58 14.00
N ALA A 44 9.00 9.03 12.90
CA ALA A 44 8.16 8.55 11.80
C ALA A 44 7.06 7.60 12.31
N TYR A 45 5.87 7.67 11.72
CA TYR A 45 4.69 6.83 12.03
C TYR A 45 4.10 6.97 13.44
N ASN A 46 4.33 8.07 14.14
CA ASN A 46 3.80 8.26 15.50
C ASN A 46 2.58 9.18 15.58
N LEU A 47 2.52 10.19 14.72
CA LEU A 47 1.41 11.13 14.69
C LEU A 47 0.63 10.94 13.39
N LYS A 48 -0.65 10.66 13.51
CA LYS A 48 -1.56 10.66 12.36
C LYS A 48 -1.88 12.09 11.99
N ARG A 49 -1.85 12.36 10.69
CA ARG A 49 -2.32 13.63 10.17
C ARG A 49 -3.85 13.73 10.34
N GLU A 50 -4.36 14.92 10.58
CA GLU A 50 -5.80 15.17 10.69
C GLU A 50 -6.54 14.80 9.39
N GLU A 51 -7.83 14.46 9.50
CA GLU A 51 -8.59 13.93 8.36
C GLU A 51 -8.71 14.95 7.24
N GLU A 52 -9.04 16.20 7.58
CA GLU A 52 -9.17 17.30 6.62
C GLU A 52 -7.87 17.54 5.84
N GLU A 53 -6.73 17.47 6.52
CA GLU A 53 -5.43 17.68 5.90
C GLU A 53 -5.07 16.53 4.94
N ARG A 54 -5.39 15.28 5.35
CA ARG A 54 -5.21 14.10 4.47
C ARG A 54 -6.06 14.22 3.21
N ASP A 55 -7.32 14.64 3.36
CA ASP A 55 -8.25 14.80 2.25
C ASP A 55 -7.78 15.90 1.28
N VAL A 56 -7.26 17.01 1.81
CA VAL A 56 -6.68 18.08 0.98
C VAL A 56 -5.49 17.56 0.17
N LEU A 57 -4.55 16.85 0.82
CA LEU A 57 -3.36 16.33 0.15
C LEU A 57 -3.72 15.28 -0.92
N LEU A 58 -4.64 14.37 -0.60
CA LEU A 58 -5.08 13.36 -1.55
C LEU A 58 -5.79 13.98 -2.75
N ASN A 59 -6.73 14.89 -2.51
CA ASN A 59 -7.46 15.58 -3.57
C ASN A 59 -6.55 16.45 -4.44
N HIS A 60 -5.53 17.06 -3.85
CA HIS A 60 -4.52 17.82 -4.60
C HIS A 60 -3.78 16.89 -5.57
N PHE A 61 -3.25 15.76 -5.09
CA PHE A 61 -2.58 14.78 -5.93
C PHE A 61 -3.48 14.26 -7.08
N LEU A 62 -4.74 13.89 -6.79
CA LEU A 62 -5.67 13.38 -7.80
C LEU A 62 -6.02 14.46 -8.85
N LYS A 63 -6.13 15.74 -8.44
CA LYS A 63 -6.39 16.86 -9.36
C LYS A 63 -5.19 17.15 -10.27
N GLU A 64 -3.99 17.06 -9.75
CA GLU A 64 -2.75 17.27 -10.51
C GLU A 64 -2.52 16.15 -11.53
N HIS A 65 -2.87 14.91 -11.16
CA HIS A 65 -2.56 13.71 -11.94
C HIS A 65 -3.80 13.02 -12.50
N LYS A 66 -4.76 13.80 -13.04
CA LYS A 66 -6.07 13.30 -13.53
C LYS A 66 -5.99 12.18 -14.56
N ASN A 67 -4.92 12.12 -15.33
CA ASN A 67 -4.82 11.22 -16.49
C ASN A 67 -4.16 9.88 -16.17
N ALA A 68 -3.22 9.87 -15.21
CA ALA A 68 -2.44 8.68 -14.91
C ALA A 68 -1.74 8.81 -13.56
N PHE A 69 -1.74 7.75 -12.77
CA PHE A 69 -1.02 7.65 -11.51
C PHE A 69 -0.88 6.20 -11.02
N VAL A 70 0.06 5.98 -10.12
CA VAL A 70 0.10 4.80 -9.28
C VAL A 70 0.10 5.23 -7.81
N ILE A 71 -0.82 4.67 -7.04
CA ILE A 71 -0.93 4.90 -5.59
C ILE A 71 -0.73 3.57 -4.89
N ASP A 72 0.01 3.53 -3.78
CA ASP A 72 0.09 2.33 -2.96
C ASP A 72 -0.15 2.60 -1.47
N GLY A 73 -0.68 1.59 -0.79
CA GLY A 73 -0.98 1.68 0.65
C GLY A 73 -1.62 0.43 1.21
N VAL A 74 -2.03 0.54 2.48
CA VAL A 74 -2.71 -0.53 3.23
C VAL A 74 -4.13 -0.13 3.64
N TYR A 75 -4.62 0.96 3.10
CA TYR A 75 -5.84 1.61 3.56
C TYR A 75 -7.07 1.10 2.81
N GLU A 76 -8.12 0.80 3.56
CA GLU A 76 -9.39 0.25 3.08
C GLU A 76 -10.61 1.08 3.53
N LYS A 77 -10.37 2.19 4.24
CA LYS A 77 -11.42 3.04 4.80
C LYS A 77 -11.94 4.07 3.79
N GLU A 78 -13.03 4.72 4.15
CA GLU A 78 -13.77 5.68 3.32
C GLU A 78 -12.94 6.85 2.77
N TRP A 79 -11.91 7.30 3.49
CA TRP A 79 -11.06 8.39 3.03
C TRP A 79 -10.30 8.11 1.72
N ILE A 80 -10.22 6.84 1.30
CA ILE A 80 -9.65 6.45 -0.01
C ILE A 80 -10.70 6.36 -1.12
N ASP A 81 -11.97 6.62 -0.84
CA ASP A 81 -13.03 6.52 -1.85
C ASP A 81 -12.82 7.44 -3.05
N PRO A 82 -12.23 8.64 -2.91
CA PRO A 82 -11.83 9.42 -4.07
C PRO A 82 -10.88 8.68 -5.03
N ILE A 83 -9.95 7.86 -4.49
CA ILE A 83 -9.08 7.02 -5.30
C ILE A 83 -9.91 5.96 -6.05
N LEU A 84 -10.81 5.26 -5.34
CA LEU A 84 -11.60 4.17 -5.91
C LEU A 84 -12.51 4.63 -7.04
N LYS A 85 -12.97 5.89 -7.02
CA LYS A 85 -13.77 6.50 -8.10
C LYS A 85 -12.96 6.82 -9.35
N GLU A 86 -11.65 6.96 -9.22
CA GLU A 86 -10.76 7.40 -10.30
C GLU A 86 -9.97 6.25 -10.94
N VAL A 87 -9.75 5.15 -10.21
CA VAL A 87 -8.84 4.08 -10.67
C VAL A 87 -9.42 3.27 -11.82
N ASP A 88 -8.56 2.92 -12.76
CA ASP A 88 -8.87 1.90 -13.78
C ASP A 88 -8.82 0.49 -13.18
N LYS A 89 -7.96 0.28 -12.18
CA LYS A 89 -7.74 -1.03 -11.59
C LYS A 89 -7.15 -0.97 -10.19
N VAL A 90 -7.65 -1.83 -9.30
CA VAL A 90 -7.05 -2.11 -8.00
C VAL A 90 -6.24 -3.40 -8.09
N ILE A 91 -4.97 -3.37 -7.66
CA ILE A 91 -4.11 -4.55 -7.58
C ILE A 91 -3.97 -4.93 -6.11
N ILE A 92 -4.44 -6.12 -5.75
CA ILE A 92 -4.40 -6.65 -4.39
C ILE A 92 -3.26 -7.66 -4.28
N LEU A 93 -2.18 -7.27 -3.58
CA LEU A 93 -1.05 -8.18 -3.36
C LEU A 93 -1.28 -9.06 -2.13
N MET A 94 -1.43 -10.36 -2.33
CA MET A 94 -1.62 -11.38 -1.32
C MET A 94 -0.57 -12.50 -1.41
N PRO A 95 0.73 -12.21 -1.33
CA PRO A 95 1.76 -13.25 -1.35
C PRO A 95 1.62 -14.19 -0.15
N ASN A 96 2.47 -15.22 -0.09
CA ASN A 96 2.52 -16.10 1.07
C ASN A 96 2.69 -15.30 2.37
N PHE A 97 1.84 -15.57 3.37
CA PHE A 97 1.79 -14.80 4.62
C PHE A 97 3.12 -14.87 5.38
N LEU A 98 3.68 -16.06 5.55
CA LEU A 98 4.94 -16.25 6.27
C LEU A 98 6.10 -15.52 5.60
N LEU A 99 6.12 -15.49 4.26
CA LEU A 99 7.13 -14.73 3.52
C LEU A 99 6.98 -13.22 3.71
N SER A 100 5.76 -12.71 3.75
CA SER A 100 5.51 -11.29 4.03
C SER A 100 5.98 -10.89 5.42
N GLU A 101 5.66 -11.71 6.43
CA GLU A 101 6.10 -11.50 7.81
C GLU A 101 7.61 -11.59 7.95
N TRP A 102 8.25 -12.55 7.28
CA TRP A 102 9.71 -12.64 7.24
C TRP A 102 10.37 -11.39 6.64
N ARG A 103 9.79 -10.85 5.57
CA ARG A 103 10.28 -9.60 4.95
C ARG A 103 10.15 -8.40 5.91
N CYS A 104 9.04 -8.31 6.63
CA CYS A 104 8.87 -7.28 7.66
C CYS A 104 9.91 -7.41 8.76
N LEU A 105 10.09 -8.63 9.30
CA LEU A 105 11.07 -8.92 10.34
C LEU A 105 12.49 -8.57 9.88
N LYS A 106 12.89 -9.04 8.68
CA LYS A 106 14.21 -8.74 8.12
C LYS A 106 14.46 -7.24 7.99
N ARG A 107 13.47 -6.49 7.51
CA ARG A 107 13.55 -5.02 7.37
C ARG A 107 13.74 -4.35 8.73
N ASP A 108 13.00 -4.76 9.75
CA ASP A 108 13.09 -4.19 11.09
C ASP A 108 14.43 -4.54 11.78
N ILE A 109 14.93 -5.76 11.59
CA ILE A 109 16.27 -6.16 12.04
C ILE A 109 17.34 -5.28 11.38
N LEU A 110 17.27 -5.06 10.06
CA LEU A 110 18.25 -4.21 9.36
C LEU A 110 18.22 -2.77 9.88
N LYS A 111 17.04 -2.21 10.19
CA LYS A 111 16.91 -0.88 10.81
C LYS A 111 17.61 -0.79 12.16
N VAL A 112 17.52 -1.84 12.98
CA VAL A 112 18.24 -1.91 14.26
C VAL A 112 19.74 -1.84 14.04
N PHE A 113 20.29 -2.62 13.10
CA PHE A 113 21.71 -2.62 12.80
C PHE A 113 22.20 -1.29 12.22
N GLN A 114 21.37 -0.58 11.46
CA GLN A 114 21.68 0.73 10.88
C GLN A 114 21.50 1.89 11.88
N LYS A 115 21.23 1.59 13.18
CA LYS A 115 20.89 2.58 14.22
C LYS A 115 19.70 3.49 13.83
N GLU A 116 18.91 3.07 12.86
CA GLU A 116 17.63 3.72 12.58
C GLU A 116 16.64 3.37 13.69
N LYS A 117 15.67 4.26 13.88
CA LYS A 117 14.64 4.09 14.92
C LYS A 117 13.78 2.86 14.61
N SER A 118 14.06 1.75 15.29
CA SER A 118 13.21 0.57 15.27
C SER A 118 12.28 0.57 16.47
N GLY A 119 11.07 0.07 16.27
CA GLY A 119 10.08 -0.01 17.36
C GLY A 119 10.32 -1.14 18.36
N GLY A 120 11.42 -1.91 18.23
CA GLY A 120 11.73 -3.05 19.08
C GLY A 120 10.77 -4.23 18.94
N PHE A 121 10.95 -5.28 19.75
CA PHE A 121 10.18 -6.51 19.71
C PHE A 121 8.66 -6.31 19.88
N PHE A 122 8.26 -5.34 20.70
CA PHE A 122 6.84 -5.02 20.92
C PHE A 122 6.17 -4.45 19.67
N SER A 123 6.92 -3.71 18.85
CA SER A 123 6.45 -3.19 17.56
C SER A 123 6.23 -4.32 16.55
N LEU A 124 7.13 -5.31 16.51
CA LEU A 124 6.97 -6.49 15.65
C LEU A 124 5.73 -7.32 16.01
N TYR A 125 5.48 -7.57 17.30
CA TYR A 125 4.28 -8.26 17.74
C TYR A 125 3.00 -7.51 17.33
N ARG A 126 2.96 -6.19 17.50
CA ARG A 126 1.84 -5.35 17.08
C ARG A 126 1.64 -5.41 15.57
N LEU A 127 2.72 -5.36 14.79
CA LEU A 127 2.69 -5.43 13.33
C LEU A 127 2.14 -6.79 12.86
N LEU A 128 2.63 -7.89 13.43
CA LEU A 128 2.13 -9.24 13.12
C LEU A 128 0.63 -9.36 13.41
N LYS A 129 0.19 -8.95 14.60
CA LYS A 129 -1.24 -8.97 14.98
C LYS A 129 -2.09 -8.11 14.02
N TRP A 130 -1.55 -6.96 13.61
CA TRP A 130 -2.22 -6.08 12.65
C TRP A 130 -2.29 -6.74 11.26
N ASN A 131 -1.20 -7.34 10.76
CA ASN A 131 -1.16 -8.04 9.47
C ASN A 131 -2.14 -9.22 9.41
N ILE A 132 -2.25 -10.01 10.50
CA ILE A 132 -3.25 -11.08 10.62
C ILE A 132 -4.66 -10.50 10.52
N LYS A 133 -4.97 -9.48 11.34
CA LYS A 133 -6.28 -8.82 11.31
C LYS A 133 -6.60 -8.23 9.94
N TYR A 134 -5.61 -7.59 9.32
CA TYR A 134 -5.75 -7.01 7.99
C TYR A 134 -6.09 -8.09 6.96
N ARG A 135 -5.28 -9.13 6.85
CA ARG A 135 -5.43 -10.18 5.85
C ARG A 135 -6.74 -10.96 5.96
N TYR A 136 -7.14 -11.31 7.19
CA TYR A 136 -8.28 -12.21 7.42
C TYR A 136 -9.59 -11.53 7.76
N LYS A 137 -9.57 -10.24 8.10
CA LYS A 137 -10.79 -9.50 8.43
C LYS A 137 -11.01 -8.28 7.52
N LYS A 138 -10.01 -7.40 7.38
CA LYS A 138 -10.19 -6.14 6.69
C LYS A 138 -10.17 -6.27 5.17
N LEU A 139 -9.19 -7.01 4.64
CA LEU A 139 -9.04 -7.18 3.20
C LEU A 139 -10.25 -7.90 2.56
N PRO A 140 -10.83 -8.97 3.15
CA PRO A 140 -12.06 -9.56 2.62
C PRO A 140 -13.24 -8.58 2.56
N LEU A 141 -13.42 -7.74 3.60
CA LEU A 141 -14.45 -6.69 3.58
C LEU A 141 -14.21 -5.64 2.50
N PHE A 142 -12.95 -5.29 2.28
CA PHE A 142 -12.58 -4.38 1.20
C PHE A 142 -12.86 -4.99 -0.17
N ILE A 143 -12.58 -6.27 -0.37
CA ILE A 143 -12.92 -6.98 -1.62
C ILE A 143 -14.43 -6.97 -1.86
N GLN A 144 -15.24 -7.26 -0.82
CA GLN A 144 -16.71 -7.17 -0.92
C GLN A 144 -17.19 -5.75 -1.30
N LYS A 145 -16.51 -4.71 -0.80
CA LYS A 145 -16.79 -3.33 -1.21
C LYS A 145 -16.49 -3.12 -2.69
N LEU A 146 -15.34 -3.59 -3.19
CA LEU A 146 -14.98 -3.48 -4.61
C LEU A 146 -15.98 -4.20 -5.50
N ASP A 147 -16.43 -5.40 -5.10
CA ASP A 147 -17.47 -6.16 -5.83
C ASP A 147 -18.79 -5.38 -5.88
N LYS A 148 -19.23 -4.85 -4.73
CA LYS A 148 -20.48 -4.08 -4.62
C LYS A 148 -20.44 -2.81 -5.49
N GLU A 149 -19.31 -2.14 -5.52
CA GLU A 149 -19.12 -0.89 -6.29
C GLU A 149 -18.68 -1.16 -7.74
N GLN A 150 -18.59 -2.43 -8.15
CA GLN A 150 -18.19 -2.88 -9.51
C GLN A 150 -16.82 -2.34 -9.93
N ILE A 151 -15.91 -2.16 -8.98
CA ILE A 151 -14.55 -1.69 -9.23
C ILE A 151 -13.70 -2.84 -9.75
N ASN A 152 -13.02 -2.62 -10.88
CA ASN A 152 -12.13 -3.61 -11.46
C ASN A 152 -10.91 -3.87 -10.56
N TYR A 153 -10.71 -5.12 -10.14
CA TYR A 153 -9.55 -5.49 -9.34
C TYR A 153 -8.93 -6.83 -9.76
N GLN A 154 -7.69 -7.04 -9.35
CA GLN A 154 -6.98 -8.30 -9.55
C GLN A 154 -6.23 -8.69 -8.29
N ILE A 155 -6.44 -9.93 -7.83
CA ILE A 155 -5.69 -10.50 -6.71
C ILE A 155 -4.46 -11.22 -7.25
N ILE A 156 -3.28 -10.83 -6.77
CA ILE A 156 -2.00 -11.42 -7.15
C ILE A 156 -1.42 -12.12 -5.92
N LYS A 157 -1.21 -13.43 -6.03
CA LYS A 157 -0.65 -14.27 -4.96
C LYS A 157 0.84 -14.53 -5.12
N SER A 158 1.44 -14.02 -6.18
CA SER A 158 2.85 -14.22 -6.48
C SER A 158 3.77 -13.58 -5.45
N ASN A 159 4.89 -14.25 -5.21
CA ASN A 159 5.87 -13.85 -4.20
C ASN A 159 7.04 -13.02 -4.77
N THR A 160 7.17 -12.96 -6.08
CA THR A 160 8.28 -12.27 -6.75
C THR A 160 7.78 -11.26 -7.77
N LEU A 161 8.51 -10.16 -7.93
CA LEU A 161 8.18 -9.13 -8.91
C LEU A 161 8.12 -9.71 -10.33
N LYS A 162 8.99 -10.66 -10.68
CA LYS A 162 8.99 -11.34 -11.99
C LYS A 162 7.63 -11.99 -12.29
N HIS A 163 7.09 -12.78 -11.37
CA HIS A 163 5.80 -13.42 -11.55
C HIS A 163 4.65 -12.41 -11.53
N ILE A 164 4.72 -11.38 -10.67
CA ILE A 164 3.72 -10.29 -10.65
C ILE A 164 3.66 -9.61 -12.02
N LYS A 165 4.81 -9.33 -12.63
CA LYS A 165 4.87 -8.74 -13.98
C LYS A 165 4.19 -9.63 -15.02
N GLN A 166 4.43 -10.95 -14.97
CA GLN A 166 3.80 -11.92 -15.86
C GLN A 166 2.28 -11.93 -15.70
N GLU A 167 1.77 -11.96 -14.45
CA GLU A 167 0.33 -11.93 -14.17
C GLU A 167 -0.34 -10.60 -14.60
N LEU A 168 0.43 -9.51 -14.66
CA LEU A 168 -0.06 -8.20 -15.13
C LEU A 168 0.17 -7.97 -16.63
N ASN A 169 0.76 -8.94 -17.35
CA ASN A 169 1.17 -8.82 -18.76
C ASN A 169 2.09 -7.61 -19.01
N LEU A 170 3.01 -7.36 -18.08
CA LEU A 170 4.02 -6.31 -18.17
C LEU A 170 5.33 -6.90 -18.68
N SER A 171 5.84 -6.35 -19.75
CA SER A 171 7.15 -6.71 -20.32
C SER A 171 8.32 -6.16 -19.48
#